data_f3a07bc4fe540d3a7ca4ce94e1af1304
#
_entry.id   f3a07bc4fe540d3a7ca4ce94e1af1304
#
_cell.length_a   1.000
_cell.length_b   1.000
_cell.length_c   1.000
_cell.angle_alpha   90.00
_cell.angle_beta   90.00
_cell.angle_gamma   90.00
#
_symmetry.space_group_name_H-M   'P 1'
#
loop_
_entity.id
_entity.type
_entity.pdbx_description
1 polymer ?
#
loop_
_entity_poly.entity_id
_entity_poly.type
_entity_poly.pdbx_seq_one_letter_code
_entity_poly.pdbx_strand_id
1 'polypeptide(L)'
;AELSIKTIPVGANIKVNGRYRGQSPLILSLMPDEDYVIAFSKSGFDVTERKIYLDPAQQQSIEVDLTARVGKVIISVNPPDADIYIDNKKRGKGKLEIELPTMSHDLLVKKEGYAPFIREILPRLDYLQNIDVKLLTEDEFRLRDIQSSLTNSQGQVLRRIEAGKFVMGASRREMGRRAN
;
A
#
# COMPACT_ATOMS: atom_id res chain seq x y z
N ALA A 1 -23.78 -27.79 8.48
CA ALA A 1 -24.35 -26.44 8.53
C ALA A 1 -23.59 -25.50 7.61
N GLU A 2 -24.28 -24.53 7.02
CA GLU A 2 -23.64 -23.50 6.19
C GLU A 2 -23.48 -22.20 7.00
N LEU A 3 -22.30 -21.62 6.92
CA LEU A 3 -21.96 -20.36 7.54
C LEU A 3 -21.58 -19.34 6.46
N SER A 4 -22.38 -18.28 6.34
CA SER A 4 -22.06 -17.13 5.49
C SER A 4 -21.27 -16.09 6.28
N ILE A 5 -20.13 -15.69 5.77
CA ILE A 5 -19.20 -14.77 6.42
C ILE A 5 -19.01 -13.54 5.55
N LYS A 6 -19.29 -12.36 6.11
CA LYS A 6 -19.01 -11.06 5.50
C LYS A 6 -18.14 -10.21 6.44
N THR A 7 -17.30 -9.37 5.87
CA THR A 7 -16.53 -8.39 6.63
C THR A 7 -16.61 -7.01 6.00
N ILE A 8 -16.48 -5.99 6.82
CA ILE A 8 -16.32 -4.60 6.40
C ILE A 8 -14.96 -4.12 6.91
N PRO A 9 -14.00 -3.82 5.99
CA PRO A 9 -14.08 -3.97 4.53
C PRO A 9 -14.00 -5.43 4.08
N VAL A 10 -14.45 -5.71 2.86
CA VAL A 10 -14.36 -7.04 2.24
C VAL A 10 -12.90 -7.45 1.98
N GLY A 11 -12.67 -8.75 1.73
CA GLY A 11 -11.34 -9.29 1.41
C GLY A 11 -10.47 -9.52 2.65
N ALA A 12 -11.07 -9.73 3.83
CA ALA A 12 -10.34 -10.19 5.00
C ALA A 12 -10.03 -11.68 4.91
N ASN A 13 -8.84 -12.07 5.30
CA ASN A 13 -8.47 -13.47 5.43
C ASN A 13 -9.21 -14.11 6.59
N ILE A 14 -9.80 -15.28 6.36
CA ILE A 14 -10.60 -16.03 7.32
C ILE A 14 -9.83 -17.28 7.72
N LYS A 15 -9.64 -17.47 9.02
CA LYS A 15 -9.14 -18.72 9.60
C LYS A 15 -10.21 -19.30 10.52
N VAL A 16 -10.45 -20.61 10.41
CA VAL A 16 -11.33 -21.37 11.30
C VAL A 16 -10.48 -22.35 12.09
N ASN A 17 -10.53 -22.27 13.40
CA ASN A 17 -9.70 -23.06 14.31
C ASN A 17 -8.22 -23.04 13.90
N GLY A 18 -7.69 -21.84 13.57
CA GLY A 18 -6.32 -21.59 13.13
C GLY A 18 -6.01 -21.96 11.67
N ARG A 19 -6.89 -22.66 10.95
CA ARG A 19 -6.69 -23.06 9.54
C ARG A 19 -7.27 -22.02 8.59
N TYR A 20 -6.50 -21.60 7.61
CA TYR A 20 -6.95 -20.69 6.56
C TYR A 20 -8.03 -21.32 5.68
N ARG A 21 -9.11 -20.58 5.40
CA ARG A 21 -10.28 -21.05 4.64
C ARG A 21 -10.58 -20.21 3.40
N GLY A 22 -10.05 -19.00 3.30
CA GLY A 22 -10.30 -18.08 2.18
C GLY A 22 -10.43 -16.62 2.63
N GLN A 23 -11.03 -15.81 1.77
CA GLN A 23 -11.27 -14.40 2.02
C GLN A 23 -12.77 -14.07 1.98
N SER A 24 -13.18 -13.08 2.79
CA SER A 24 -14.57 -12.60 2.79
C SER A 24 -14.93 -11.82 1.50
N PRO A 25 -16.18 -11.93 0.99
CA PRO A 25 -17.25 -12.77 1.49
C PRO A 25 -17.05 -14.25 1.17
N LEU A 26 -17.39 -15.13 2.12
CA LEU A 26 -17.15 -16.56 2.01
C LEU A 26 -18.31 -17.35 2.63
N ILE A 27 -18.67 -18.46 1.99
CA ILE A 27 -19.62 -19.44 2.53
C ILE A 27 -18.83 -20.71 2.84
N LEU A 28 -18.96 -21.19 4.08
CA LEU A 28 -18.29 -22.39 4.56
C LEU A 28 -19.31 -23.45 4.95
N SER A 29 -19.06 -24.68 4.53
CA SER A 29 -19.74 -25.86 5.05
C SER A 29 -18.91 -26.42 6.20
N LEU A 30 -19.46 -26.40 7.42
CA LEU A 30 -18.82 -26.84 8.66
C LEU A 30 -19.71 -27.90 9.34
N MET A 31 -19.14 -28.70 10.21
CA MET A 31 -19.91 -29.67 11.00
C MET A 31 -20.83 -28.94 11.98
N PRO A 32 -22.09 -29.36 12.09
CA PRO A 32 -22.97 -28.82 13.12
C PRO A 32 -22.58 -29.34 14.52
N ASP A 33 -23.19 -28.75 15.55
CA ASP A 33 -23.00 -29.10 16.96
C ASP A 33 -21.54 -28.92 17.47
N GLU A 34 -20.80 -28.01 16.85
CA GLU A 34 -19.41 -27.70 17.22
C GLU A 34 -19.18 -26.20 17.45
N ASP A 35 -18.24 -25.92 18.36
CA ASP A 35 -17.73 -24.56 18.57
C ASP A 35 -16.56 -24.27 17.64
N TYR A 36 -16.62 -23.10 16.99
CA TYR A 36 -15.59 -22.64 16.09
C TYR A 36 -15.03 -21.29 16.54
N VAL A 37 -13.71 -21.16 16.47
CA VAL A 37 -13.03 -19.88 16.58
C VAL A 37 -12.68 -19.40 15.19
N ILE A 38 -13.28 -18.27 14.80
CA ILE A 38 -13.04 -17.65 13.50
C ILE A 38 -12.22 -16.38 13.71
N ALA A 39 -11.03 -16.36 13.10
CA ALA A 39 -10.15 -15.20 13.11
C ALA A 39 -10.20 -14.50 11.75
N PHE A 40 -10.33 -13.18 11.80
CA PHE A 40 -10.39 -12.28 10.66
C PHE A 40 -9.14 -11.40 10.67
N SER A 41 -8.42 -11.36 9.55
CA SER A 41 -7.23 -10.53 9.42
C SER A 41 -7.16 -9.84 8.06
N LYS A 42 -6.84 -8.54 8.06
CA LYS A 42 -6.63 -7.75 6.86
C LYS A 42 -5.52 -6.74 7.10
N SER A 43 -4.71 -6.48 6.07
CA SER A 43 -3.65 -5.46 6.16
C SER A 43 -4.24 -4.10 6.52
N GLY A 44 -3.64 -3.40 7.48
CA GLY A 44 -4.13 -2.11 7.98
C GLY A 44 -5.28 -2.18 8.99
N PHE A 45 -5.66 -3.38 9.44
CA PHE A 45 -6.75 -3.59 10.40
C PHE A 45 -6.30 -4.48 11.55
N ASP A 46 -6.97 -4.35 12.69
CA ASP A 46 -6.78 -5.24 13.83
C ASP A 46 -7.32 -6.64 13.54
N VAL A 47 -6.63 -7.64 14.07
CA VAL A 47 -7.13 -9.01 14.02
C VAL A 47 -8.32 -9.13 14.97
N THR A 48 -9.42 -9.63 14.44
CA THR A 48 -10.66 -9.83 15.19
C THR A 48 -10.97 -11.32 15.27
N GLU A 49 -11.37 -11.81 16.44
CA GLU A 49 -11.80 -13.19 16.63
C GLU A 49 -13.25 -13.26 17.10
N ARG A 50 -13.98 -14.27 16.62
CA ARG A 50 -15.34 -14.59 17.02
C ARG A 50 -15.46 -16.07 17.33
N LYS A 51 -16.05 -16.39 18.48
CA LYS A 51 -16.47 -17.75 18.80
C LYS A 51 -17.92 -17.91 18.41
N ILE A 52 -18.22 -18.95 17.67
CA ILE A 52 -19.56 -19.28 17.21
C ILE A 52 -19.83 -20.75 17.44
N TYR A 53 -21.07 -21.06 17.81
CA TYR A 53 -21.61 -22.41 17.82
C TYR A 53 -22.51 -22.57 16.59
N LEU A 54 -22.36 -23.67 15.85
CA LEU A 54 -23.17 -23.95 14.67
C LEU A 54 -24.31 -24.91 14.99
N ASP A 55 -25.54 -24.39 14.97
CA ASP A 55 -26.75 -25.16 15.14
C ASP A 55 -27.00 -25.99 13.86
N PRO A 56 -27.35 -27.32 13.98
CA PRO A 56 -27.60 -28.19 12.84
C PRO A 56 -28.80 -27.76 11.98
N ALA A 57 -29.76 -27.06 12.55
CA ALA A 57 -31.02 -26.71 11.89
C ALA A 57 -31.00 -25.37 11.14
N GLN A 58 -29.91 -24.56 11.22
CA GLN A 58 -29.92 -23.19 10.73
C GLN A 58 -28.75 -22.88 9.80
N GLN A 59 -29.01 -22.11 8.74
CA GLN A 59 -28.00 -21.35 8.02
C GLN A 59 -27.68 -20.10 8.84
N GLN A 60 -26.41 -19.96 9.23
CA GLN A 60 -25.96 -18.80 10.00
C GLN A 60 -25.23 -17.81 9.10
N SER A 61 -25.40 -16.52 9.38
CA SER A 61 -24.67 -15.44 8.74
C SER A 61 -24.02 -14.56 9.79
N ILE A 62 -22.73 -14.27 9.61
CA ILE A 62 -21.99 -13.31 10.43
C ILE A 62 -21.45 -12.18 9.58
N GLU A 63 -21.60 -10.97 10.10
CA GLU A 63 -20.98 -9.77 9.55
C GLU A 63 -20.06 -9.18 10.60
N VAL A 64 -18.82 -8.86 10.22
CA VAL A 64 -17.79 -8.37 11.13
C VAL A 64 -17.18 -7.08 10.60
N ASP A 65 -17.33 -6.01 11.38
CA ASP A 65 -16.63 -4.74 11.14
C ASP A 65 -15.21 -4.84 11.71
N LEU A 66 -14.22 -4.65 10.83
CA LEU A 66 -12.82 -4.65 11.23
C LEU A 66 -12.39 -3.24 11.63
N THR A 67 -11.72 -3.12 12.76
CA THR A 67 -11.17 -1.86 13.24
C THR A 67 -9.90 -1.50 12.47
N ALA A 68 -9.89 -0.34 11.80
CA ALA A 68 -8.73 0.13 11.08
C ALA A 68 -7.63 0.60 12.04
N ARG A 69 -6.39 0.20 11.77
CA ARG A 69 -5.19 0.77 12.37
C ARG A 69 -4.77 1.94 11.51
N VAL A 70 -4.94 3.17 12.02
CA VAL A 70 -4.71 4.38 11.25
C VAL A 70 -3.43 5.09 11.63
N GLY A 71 -2.78 5.68 10.63
CA GLY A 71 -1.68 6.62 10.80
C GLY A 71 -2.07 7.99 10.26
N LYS A 72 -1.53 9.04 10.89
CA LYS A 72 -1.75 10.44 10.46
C LYS A 72 -0.75 10.85 9.42
N VAL A 73 -1.23 11.45 8.33
CA VAL A 73 -0.40 11.96 7.23
C VAL A 73 -0.79 13.40 6.93
N ILE A 74 0.21 14.28 6.89
CA ILE A 74 0.08 15.65 6.41
C ILE A 74 0.75 15.72 5.04
N ILE A 75 0.00 16.11 4.03
CA ILE A 75 0.48 16.30 2.66
C ILE A 75 0.45 17.78 2.37
N SER A 76 1.60 18.36 2.04
CA SER A 76 1.75 19.77 1.63
C SER A 76 2.19 19.81 0.19
N VAL A 77 1.45 20.50 -0.66
CA VAL A 77 1.70 20.56 -2.10
C VAL A 77 1.98 21.97 -2.55
N ASN A 78 2.98 22.13 -3.38
CA ASN A 78 3.27 23.38 -4.10
C ASN A 78 3.18 23.11 -5.61
N PRO A 79 2.34 23.84 -6.34
CA PRO A 79 1.47 24.95 -5.95
C PRO A 79 0.26 24.52 -5.11
N PRO A 80 -0.29 25.44 -4.26
CA PRO A 80 -1.28 25.09 -3.22
C PRO A 80 -2.69 24.80 -3.74
N ASP A 81 -2.94 24.97 -5.02
CA ASP A 81 -4.21 24.68 -5.69
C ASP A 81 -4.22 23.32 -6.42
N ALA A 82 -3.11 22.57 -6.35
CA ALA A 82 -3.03 21.23 -6.92
C ALA A 82 -3.97 20.24 -6.22
N ASP A 83 -4.60 19.39 -7.01
CA ASP A 83 -5.54 18.38 -6.54
C ASP A 83 -4.79 17.17 -5.98
N ILE A 84 -5.21 16.70 -4.79
CA ILE A 84 -4.65 15.54 -4.09
C ILE A 84 -5.63 14.38 -4.18
N TYR A 85 -5.15 13.25 -4.69
CA TYR A 85 -5.88 11.99 -4.77
C TYR A 85 -5.16 10.93 -3.94
N ILE A 86 -5.94 10.12 -3.22
CA ILE A 86 -5.46 8.93 -2.51
C ILE A 86 -6.34 7.77 -2.95
N ASP A 87 -5.71 6.69 -3.44
CA ASP A 87 -6.37 5.50 -3.98
C ASP A 87 -7.42 5.89 -5.06
N ASN A 88 -7.02 6.75 -5.99
CA ASN A 88 -7.86 7.31 -7.07
C ASN A 88 -9.06 8.15 -6.62
N LYS A 89 -9.20 8.44 -5.32
CA LYS A 89 -10.25 9.31 -4.78
C LYS A 89 -9.69 10.69 -4.46
N LYS A 90 -10.31 11.73 -4.98
CA LYS A 90 -9.96 13.12 -4.65
C LYS A 90 -10.23 13.38 -3.17
N ARG A 91 -9.20 13.83 -2.42
CA ARG A 91 -9.26 14.09 -1.00
C ARG A 91 -9.17 15.56 -0.62
N GLY A 92 -8.56 16.39 -1.48
CA GLY A 92 -8.40 17.82 -1.21
C GLY A 92 -7.48 18.51 -2.19
N LYS A 93 -7.02 19.70 -1.81
CA LYS A 93 -6.06 20.53 -2.55
C LYS A 93 -5.01 21.11 -1.62
N GLY A 94 -3.81 21.30 -2.14
CA GLY A 94 -2.73 22.06 -1.51
C GLY A 94 -2.21 21.44 -0.21
N LYS A 95 -2.91 21.66 0.91
CA LYS A 95 -2.55 21.06 2.21
C LYS A 95 -3.70 20.18 2.70
N LEU A 96 -3.35 18.94 3.06
CA LEU A 96 -4.30 17.93 3.53
C LEU A 96 -3.73 17.22 4.76
N GLU A 97 -4.50 17.18 5.84
CA GLU A 97 -4.27 16.30 6.98
C GLU A 97 -5.32 15.20 6.96
N ILE A 98 -4.87 13.93 6.97
CA ILE A 98 -5.76 12.78 6.83
C ILE A 98 -5.25 11.61 7.65
N GLU A 99 -6.18 10.83 8.20
CA GLU A 99 -5.94 9.54 8.80
C GLU A 99 -6.21 8.44 7.76
N LEU A 100 -5.23 7.56 7.56
CA LEU A 100 -5.30 6.46 6.61
C LEU A 100 -4.96 5.14 7.30
N PRO A 101 -5.58 4.03 6.89
CA PRO A 101 -5.18 2.70 7.35
C PRO A 101 -3.67 2.45 7.16
N THR A 102 -3.06 1.70 8.07
CA THR A 102 -1.62 1.37 8.03
C THR A 102 -1.32 0.29 6.97
N MET A 103 -1.68 0.60 5.73
CA MET A 103 -1.41 -0.18 4.53
C MET A 103 -0.90 0.75 3.43
N SER A 104 -0.45 0.18 2.33
CA SER A 104 0.02 0.96 1.19
C SER A 104 -1.12 1.70 0.51
N HIS A 105 -0.92 2.98 0.21
CA HIS A 105 -1.85 3.86 -0.50
C HIS A 105 -1.14 4.57 -1.64
N ASP A 106 -1.84 4.76 -2.75
CA ASP A 106 -1.35 5.51 -3.89
C ASP A 106 -1.68 7.00 -3.74
N LEU A 107 -0.64 7.81 -3.55
CA LEU A 107 -0.75 9.27 -3.59
C LEU A 107 -0.53 9.76 -5.02
N LEU A 108 -1.50 10.47 -5.56
CA LEU A 108 -1.41 11.13 -6.85
C LEU A 108 -1.74 12.61 -6.67
N VAL A 109 -0.85 13.48 -7.13
CA VAL A 109 -1.05 14.93 -7.13
C VAL A 109 -1.05 15.43 -8.58
N LYS A 110 -2.11 16.16 -8.93
CA LYS A 110 -2.31 16.70 -10.30
C LYS A 110 -2.63 18.18 -10.27
N LYS A 111 -2.11 18.88 -11.29
CA LYS A 111 -2.50 20.24 -11.64
C LYS A 111 -2.29 20.44 -13.15
N GLU A 112 -3.17 21.20 -13.79
CA GLU A 112 -3.04 21.58 -15.18
C GLU A 112 -1.75 22.37 -15.42
N GLY A 113 -0.99 22.03 -16.48
CA GLY A 113 0.31 22.60 -16.82
C GLY A 113 1.48 22.07 -15.98
N TYR A 114 1.25 21.06 -15.14
CA TYR A 114 2.28 20.43 -14.32
C TYR A 114 2.32 18.93 -14.55
N ALA A 115 3.52 18.36 -14.46
CA ALA A 115 3.69 16.91 -14.49
C ALA A 115 3.03 16.27 -13.25
N PRO A 116 2.27 15.19 -13.40
CA PRO A 116 1.64 14.51 -12.28
C PRO A 116 2.71 13.89 -11.36
N PHE A 117 2.50 13.99 -10.05
CA PHE A 117 3.34 13.35 -9.05
C PHE A 117 2.63 12.11 -8.53
N ILE A 118 3.31 10.96 -8.59
CA ILE A 118 2.80 9.67 -8.11
C ILE A 118 3.79 9.12 -7.09
N ARG A 119 3.29 8.70 -5.94
CA ARG A 119 4.10 8.09 -4.89
C ARG A 119 3.26 7.14 -4.07
N GLU A 120 3.80 5.97 -3.75
CA GLU A 120 3.26 5.07 -2.76
C GLU A 120 3.59 5.57 -1.35
N ILE A 121 2.59 5.60 -0.47
CA ILE A 121 2.73 6.01 0.93
C ILE A 121 2.27 4.89 1.85
N LEU A 122 2.99 4.69 2.94
CA LEU A 122 2.66 3.72 3.98
C LEU A 122 2.53 4.45 5.32
N PRO A 123 1.30 4.80 5.75
CA PRO A 123 1.06 5.41 7.03
C PRO A 123 1.50 4.50 8.18
N ARG A 124 2.07 5.07 9.24
CA ARG A 124 2.53 4.32 10.42
C ARG A 124 1.65 4.66 11.61
N LEU A 125 1.31 3.64 12.38
CA LEU A 125 0.58 3.81 13.63
C LEU A 125 1.38 4.73 14.57
N ASP A 126 0.67 5.62 15.27
CA ASP A 126 1.22 6.56 16.27
C ASP A 126 2.37 7.45 15.76
N TYR A 127 2.49 7.62 14.45
CA TYR A 127 3.50 8.47 13.84
C TYR A 127 2.88 9.48 12.87
N LEU A 128 3.17 10.78 13.08
CA LEU A 128 2.77 11.83 12.17
C LEU A 128 3.77 11.90 11.01
N GLN A 129 3.30 11.57 9.81
CA GLN A 129 4.11 11.57 8.60
C GLN A 129 3.86 12.83 7.78
N ASN A 130 4.92 13.62 7.55
CA ASN A 130 4.86 14.80 6.69
C ASN A 130 5.38 14.46 5.29
N ILE A 131 4.62 14.84 4.27
CA ILE A 131 4.94 14.62 2.86
C ILE A 131 4.85 15.96 2.15
N ASP A 132 6.00 16.49 1.73
CA ASP A 132 6.09 17.70 0.95
C ASP A 132 6.26 17.36 -0.53
N VAL A 133 5.36 17.88 -1.37
CA VAL A 133 5.33 17.64 -2.81
C VAL A 133 5.50 18.97 -3.53
N LYS A 134 6.53 19.08 -4.36
CA LYS A 134 6.70 20.19 -5.31
C LYS A 134 6.46 19.66 -6.72
N LEU A 135 5.39 20.09 -7.35
CA LEU A 135 5.12 19.78 -8.75
C LEU A 135 6.08 20.56 -9.64
N LEU A 136 6.56 19.91 -10.68
CA LEU A 136 7.32 20.54 -11.76
C LEU A 136 6.36 20.90 -12.89
N THR A 137 6.58 22.04 -13.55
CA THR A 137 5.89 22.32 -14.81
C THR A 137 6.25 21.27 -15.86
N GLU A 138 5.41 21.10 -16.87
CA GLU A 138 5.70 20.13 -17.95
C GLU A 138 7.03 20.41 -18.64
N ASP A 139 7.40 21.68 -18.79
CA ASP A 139 8.68 22.07 -19.38
C ASP A 139 9.87 21.75 -18.48
N GLU A 140 9.78 22.03 -17.18
CA GLU A 140 10.79 21.67 -16.19
C GLU A 140 10.98 20.13 -16.11
N PHE A 141 9.85 19.40 -16.16
CA PHE A 141 9.89 17.94 -16.15
C PHE A 141 10.59 17.39 -17.39
N ARG A 142 10.26 17.90 -18.59
CA ARG A 142 10.90 17.52 -19.87
C ARG A 142 12.39 17.85 -19.86
N LEU A 143 12.78 19.02 -19.38
CA LEU A 143 14.19 19.41 -19.27
C LEU A 143 14.96 18.50 -18.33
N ARG A 144 14.38 18.10 -17.22
CA ARG A 144 14.98 17.17 -16.27
C ARG A 144 15.14 15.78 -16.89
N ASP A 145 14.17 15.31 -17.66
CA ASP A 145 14.23 14.02 -18.35
C ASP A 145 15.30 14.03 -19.44
N ILE A 146 15.39 15.10 -20.24
CA ILE A 146 16.44 15.30 -21.25
C ILE A 146 17.82 15.35 -20.60
N GLN A 147 17.99 16.00 -19.45
CA GLN A 147 19.25 16.06 -18.71
C GLN A 147 19.63 14.70 -18.08
N SER A 148 18.68 13.81 -17.88
CA SER A 148 18.91 12.47 -17.36
C SER A 148 19.31 11.44 -18.41
N SER A 149 19.02 11.73 -19.71
CA SER A 149 19.33 10.86 -20.84
C SER A 149 19.89 11.67 -22.02
N LEU A 150 21.07 11.29 -22.51
CA LEU A 150 21.68 11.84 -23.72
C LEU A 150 21.80 10.74 -24.77
N THR A 151 21.40 11.03 -25.99
CA THR A 151 21.64 10.13 -27.12
C THR A 151 22.87 10.63 -27.87
N ASN A 152 23.90 9.78 -27.99
CA ASN A 152 25.09 10.16 -28.75
C ASN A 152 24.85 10.02 -30.27
N SER A 153 25.82 10.48 -31.06
CA SER A 153 25.76 10.43 -32.54
C SER A 153 25.64 9.01 -33.14
N GLN A 154 25.83 7.97 -32.34
CA GLN A 154 25.70 6.57 -32.69
C GLN A 154 24.36 5.95 -32.28
N GLY A 155 23.42 6.76 -31.76
CA GLY A 155 22.11 6.31 -31.32
C GLY A 155 22.07 5.62 -29.94
N GLN A 156 23.16 5.65 -29.20
CA GLN A 156 23.19 5.06 -27.84
C GLN A 156 22.61 6.04 -26.82
N VAL A 157 21.71 5.55 -25.99
CA VAL A 157 21.10 6.32 -24.90
C VAL A 157 21.98 6.22 -23.64
N LEU A 158 22.60 7.34 -23.29
CA LEU A 158 23.39 7.50 -22.07
C LEU A 158 22.46 8.03 -20.96
N ARG A 159 22.37 7.34 -19.84
CA ARG A 159 21.65 7.81 -18.67
C ARG A 159 22.63 8.42 -17.66
N ARG A 160 22.30 9.59 -17.16
CA ARG A 160 23.05 10.20 -16.07
C ARG A 160 22.87 9.35 -14.80
N ILE A 161 23.96 8.88 -14.23
CA ILE A 161 23.98 8.23 -12.93
C ILE A 161 24.36 9.31 -11.90
N GLU A 162 23.53 9.48 -10.87
CA GLU A 162 23.86 10.39 -9.77
C GLU A 162 25.11 9.88 -9.01
N ALA A 163 25.92 10.82 -8.54
CA ALA A 163 27.13 10.49 -7.79
C ALA A 163 26.77 9.71 -6.52
N GLY A 164 27.28 8.50 -6.40
CA GLY A 164 27.09 7.62 -5.26
C GLY A 164 28.42 7.02 -4.78
N LYS A 165 28.46 6.57 -3.55
CA LYS A 165 29.59 5.80 -3.04
C LYS A 165 29.41 4.34 -3.47
N PHE A 166 30.41 3.77 -4.12
CA PHE A 166 30.45 2.35 -4.44
C PHE A 166 31.79 1.75 -4.00
N VAL A 167 31.75 0.47 -3.66
CA VAL A 167 32.96 -0.27 -3.31
C VAL A 167 33.43 -1.00 -4.55
N MET A 168 34.58 -0.59 -5.10
CA MET A 168 35.25 -1.30 -6.19
C MET A 168 36.07 -2.47 -5.67
N GLY A 169 35.96 -3.59 -6.28
CA GLY A 169 36.80 -4.78 -6.06
C GLY A 169 36.00 -6.08 -6.04
N ALA A 170 36.68 -7.15 -6.37
CA ALA A 170 36.13 -8.49 -6.30
C ALA A 170 35.94 -8.93 -4.84
N SER A 171 34.87 -9.68 -4.55
CA SER A 171 34.70 -10.28 -3.23
C SER A 171 35.85 -11.25 -2.94
N ARG A 172 36.19 -11.44 -1.66
CA ARG A 172 37.26 -12.37 -1.25
C ARG A 172 37.03 -13.82 -1.70
N ARG A 173 35.83 -14.13 -2.17
CA ARG A 173 35.43 -15.48 -2.63
C ARG A 173 35.49 -15.65 -4.14
N GLU A 174 35.82 -14.62 -4.91
CA GLU A 174 35.98 -14.76 -6.37
C GLU A 174 37.27 -15.53 -6.70
N MET A 175 37.11 -16.62 -7.43
CA MET A 175 38.23 -17.39 -7.95
C MET A 175 38.99 -16.52 -8.98
N GLY A 176 40.32 -16.41 -8.83
CA GLY A 176 41.19 -15.65 -9.74
C GLY A 176 41.72 -14.33 -9.17
N ARG A 177 41.37 -13.93 -7.95
CA ARG A 177 41.97 -12.77 -7.30
C ARG A 177 43.44 -13.07 -6.95
N ARG A 178 44.37 -12.38 -7.61
CA ARG A 178 45.77 -12.41 -7.21
C ARG A 178 45.92 -11.63 -5.89
N ALA A 179 46.54 -12.24 -4.88
CA ALA A 179 46.95 -11.54 -3.66
C ALA A 179 48.13 -10.62 -4.03
N ASN A 180 47.99 -9.34 -3.77
CA ASN A 180 49.11 -8.41 -3.69
C ASN A 180 49.60 -8.37 -2.27
#